data_141f5f81de3e4b0f9c5f8b1078e6496e
#
_entry.id   141f5f81de3e4b0f9c5f8b1078e6496e
#
_cell.length_a   1.000
_cell.length_b   1.000
_cell.length_c   1.000
_cell.angle_alpha   90.00
_cell.angle_beta   90.00
_cell.angle_gamma   90.00
#
_symmetry.space_group_name_H-M   'P 1'
#
loop_
_entity.id
_entity.type
_entity.pdbx_description
1 polymer ?
#
loop_
_entity_poly.entity_id
_entity_poly.type
_entity_poly.pdbx_seq_one_letter_code
_entity_poly.pdbx_strand_id
1 'polypeptide(L)'
;RMTAYTSGYVERDIESERVFRVGDASARGEVLYIDPTWVIMRYQGNLAYVKRRRLFRVTPVDETTTPPYGVQKHAYVAKTAATCYVRKSMSDQDESWVVLNPGTTISIWCMYDGWAVVNYMRSYGYINLEQLTDLTPVSPTDNPLREDTPIAAYTSYYKMVDTEKNHNRIHNIARGSELISGIYQPGNIFDGNKIMGPYNKAKGYLIAGTLSDGSASSGYGGGTCQVSSTLYNALLQLPGINILYRRAHGEDCAPYLPHGVDAAVGNKTQNLRWRNDYDFPIRVEAHTSGDGALCMLIYRVYDEK
;
A
#
# COMPACT_ATOMS: atom_id res chain seq x y z
N ARG A 1 -1.03 13.99 -20.92
CA ARG A 1 -0.37 13.70 -22.21
C ARG A 1 1.08 14.15 -22.20
N MET A 2 1.92 13.47 -22.96
CA MET A 2 3.36 13.73 -23.09
C MET A 2 3.71 14.38 -24.42
N THR A 3 4.76 15.22 -24.44
CA THR A 3 5.37 15.72 -25.68
C THR A 3 6.17 14.61 -26.36
N ALA A 4 6.46 14.74 -27.65
CA ALA A 4 7.33 13.81 -28.36
C ALA A 4 8.72 13.72 -27.68
N TYR A 5 9.32 12.53 -27.78
CA TYR A 5 10.63 12.22 -27.20
C TYR A 5 10.74 12.41 -25.69
N THR A 6 9.60 12.36 -24.96
CA THR A 6 9.61 12.33 -23.50
C THR A 6 10.26 11.04 -23.02
N SER A 7 11.21 11.15 -22.10
CA SER A 7 11.85 9.99 -21.44
C SER A 7 11.36 9.86 -19.99
N GLY A 8 11.19 8.63 -19.55
CA GLY A 8 11.01 8.27 -18.15
C GLY A 8 12.27 7.65 -17.61
N TYR A 9 12.61 7.97 -16.35
CA TYR A 9 13.86 7.62 -15.68
C TYR A 9 13.59 6.87 -14.39
N VAL A 10 14.56 6.06 -13.94
CA VAL A 10 14.50 5.33 -12.67
C VAL A 10 14.50 6.29 -11.48
N GLU A 11 15.23 7.40 -11.58
CA GLU A 11 15.37 8.41 -10.53
C GLU A 11 15.00 9.81 -11.02
N ARG A 12 14.97 10.78 -10.11
CA ARG A 12 14.77 12.21 -10.41
C ARG A 12 16.03 12.83 -11.04
N ASP A 13 16.68 12.09 -11.92
CA ASP A 13 17.89 12.48 -12.61
C ASP A 13 17.80 12.05 -14.08
N ILE A 14 18.14 12.97 -15.00
CA ILE A 14 18.16 12.70 -16.43
C ILE A 14 19.34 11.83 -16.88
N GLU A 15 20.37 11.72 -16.03
CA GLU A 15 21.52 10.86 -16.24
C GLU A 15 21.29 9.43 -15.72
N SER A 16 20.24 9.22 -14.93
CA SER A 16 19.87 7.88 -14.46
C SER A 16 19.35 7.00 -15.60
N GLU A 17 19.23 5.73 -15.35
CA GLU A 17 18.73 4.74 -16.32
C GLU A 17 17.36 5.15 -16.87
N ARG A 18 17.23 5.05 -18.20
CA ARG A 18 15.99 5.36 -18.90
C ARG A 18 15.10 4.15 -19.01
N VAL A 19 13.92 4.21 -18.36
CA VAL A 19 12.89 3.15 -18.35
C VAL A 19 12.13 3.09 -19.66
N PHE A 20 11.75 4.24 -20.21
CA PHE A 20 11.05 4.34 -21.50
C PHE A 20 11.36 5.63 -22.23
N ARG A 21 11.05 5.65 -23.53
CA ARG A 21 11.04 6.85 -24.36
C ARG A 21 9.80 6.85 -25.25
N VAL A 22 9.07 7.94 -25.21
CA VAL A 22 7.89 8.15 -26.05
C VAL A 22 8.35 8.65 -27.43
N GLY A 23 7.92 8.00 -28.50
CA GLY A 23 8.20 8.43 -29.86
C GLY A 23 7.30 9.59 -30.30
N ASP A 24 6.00 9.45 -30.06
CA ASP A 24 4.98 10.35 -30.58
C ASP A 24 4.52 11.40 -29.58
N ALA A 25 4.17 12.59 -30.07
CA ALA A 25 3.48 13.58 -29.28
C ALA A 25 2.06 13.10 -28.91
N SER A 26 1.54 13.55 -27.76
CA SER A 26 0.19 13.22 -27.26
C SER A 26 0.01 11.81 -26.69
N ALA A 27 1.06 11.01 -26.55
CA ALA A 27 0.98 9.77 -25.80
C ALA A 27 0.37 10.00 -24.41
N ARG A 28 -0.50 9.09 -23.99
CA ARG A 28 -1.21 9.17 -22.68
C ARG A 28 -0.49 8.31 -21.67
N GLY A 29 -0.31 8.84 -20.47
CA GLY A 29 0.15 8.10 -19.30
C GLY A 29 -0.65 8.53 -18.06
N GLU A 30 -0.64 7.68 -17.06
CA GLU A 30 -1.23 7.96 -15.76
C GLU A 30 -0.21 8.70 -14.90
N VAL A 31 -0.62 9.80 -14.29
CA VAL A 31 0.20 10.57 -13.36
C VAL A 31 -0.15 10.12 -11.94
N LEU A 32 0.86 9.64 -11.21
CA LEU A 32 0.71 9.18 -9.84
C LEU A 32 1.19 10.20 -8.82
N TYR A 33 2.11 11.07 -9.22
CA TYR A 33 2.63 12.15 -8.41
C TYR A 33 3.09 13.29 -9.31
N ILE A 34 2.96 14.52 -8.87
CA ILE A 34 3.38 15.71 -9.61
C ILE A 34 3.94 16.77 -8.65
N ASP A 35 5.15 17.22 -8.94
CA ASP A 35 5.75 18.42 -8.36
C ASP A 35 6.11 19.44 -9.46
N PRO A 36 6.66 20.63 -9.14
CA PRO A 36 7.02 21.62 -10.16
C PRO A 36 8.04 21.14 -11.21
N THR A 37 8.85 20.14 -10.88
CA THR A 37 9.98 19.70 -11.73
C THR A 37 9.79 18.31 -12.29
N TRP A 38 9.24 17.38 -11.51
CA TRP A 38 9.13 15.98 -11.85
C TRP A 38 7.72 15.43 -11.65
N VAL A 39 7.47 14.31 -12.29
CA VAL A 39 6.21 13.56 -12.22
C VAL A 39 6.56 12.08 -12.11
N ILE A 40 5.89 11.33 -11.24
CA ILE A 40 5.86 9.87 -11.35
C ILE A 40 4.72 9.51 -12.30
N MET A 41 5.03 8.76 -13.33
CA MET A 41 4.10 8.41 -14.37
C MET A 41 4.16 6.93 -14.71
N ARG A 42 2.98 6.33 -14.92
CA ARG A 42 2.85 5.01 -15.53
C ARG A 42 2.57 5.17 -17.03
N TYR A 43 3.38 4.51 -17.85
CA TYR A 43 3.23 4.46 -19.29
C TYR A 43 3.53 3.05 -19.81
N GLN A 44 2.57 2.42 -20.49
CA GLN A 44 2.67 1.06 -21.01
C GLN A 44 3.14 0.03 -19.97
N GLY A 45 2.58 0.14 -18.75
CA GLY A 45 2.93 -0.73 -17.63
C GLY A 45 4.21 -0.35 -16.87
N ASN A 46 5.04 0.53 -17.42
CA ASN A 46 6.29 0.96 -16.77
C ASN A 46 6.06 2.22 -15.94
N LEU A 47 6.68 2.26 -14.75
CA LEU A 47 6.70 3.40 -13.86
C LEU A 47 8.04 4.11 -13.94
N ALA A 48 8.02 5.43 -14.03
CA ALA A 48 9.23 6.23 -14.13
C ALA A 48 9.03 7.68 -13.70
N TYR A 49 10.13 8.35 -13.39
CA TYR A 49 10.17 9.80 -13.24
C TYR A 49 10.24 10.48 -14.61
N VAL A 50 9.37 11.45 -14.83
CA VAL A 50 9.29 12.23 -16.05
C VAL A 50 9.41 13.71 -15.72
N LYS A 51 10.15 14.49 -16.50
CA LYS A 51 10.20 15.95 -16.31
C LYS A 51 8.82 16.58 -16.50
N ARG A 52 8.35 17.35 -15.50
CA ARG A 52 7.03 18.01 -15.51
C ARG A 52 6.78 18.83 -16.78
N ARG A 53 7.81 19.54 -17.29
CA ARG A 53 7.74 20.35 -18.53
C ARG A 53 7.43 19.55 -19.80
N ARG A 54 7.54 18.21 -19.72
CA ARG A 54 7.22 17.31 -20.85
C ARG A 54 5.76 16.90 -20.87
N LEU A 55 4.96 17.38 -19.92
CA LEU A 55 3.54 17.07 -19.84
C LEU A 55 2.68 18.28 -20.19
N PHE A 56 1.60 18.00 -20.87
CA PHE A 56 0.54 18.96 -21.14
C PHE A 56 -0.82 18.29 -20.97
N ARG A 57 -1.89 19.09 -20.72
CA ARG A 57 -3.25 18.58 -20.46
C ARG A 57 -3.25 17.51 -19.37
N VAL A 58 -2.64 17.81 -18.23
CA VAL A 58 -2.80 17.02 -17.02
C VAL A 58 -4.17 17.34 -16.46
N THR A 59 -5.00 16.31 -16.30
CA THR A 59 -6.34 16.44 -15.74
C THR A 59 -6.41 15.55 -14.48
N PRO A 60 -7.03 16.01 -13.39
CA PRO A 60 -7.32 15.16 -12.25
C PRO A 60 -8.14 13.93 -12.68
N VAL A 61 -7.94 12.81 -12.00
CA VAL A 61 -8.84 11.66 -12.09
C VAL A 61 -10.06 12.01 -11.26
N ASP A 62 -11.24 11.66 -11.74
CA ASP A 62 -12.48 11.81 -11.00
C ASP A 62 -12.38 11.02 -9.68
N GLU A 63 -12.60 11.70 -8.56
CA GLU A 63 -12.53 11.12 -7.22
C GLU A 63 -13.51 9.95 -7.01
N THR A 64 -14.59 9.92 -7.80
CA THR A 64 -15.57 8.84 -7.80
C THR A 64 -15.09 7.62 -8.58
N THR A 65 -14.07 7.77 -9.41
CA THR A 65 -13.49 6.66 -10.15
C THR A 65 -12.59 5.87 -9.22
N THR A 66 -13.17 4.91 -8.51
CA THR A 66 -12.36 3.87 -7.85
C THR A 66 -11.57 3.17 -8.94
N PRO A 67 -10.22 3.23 -8.94
CA PRO A 67 -9.46 2.55 -9.98
C PRO A 67 -9.83 1.08 -9.97
N PRO A 68 -10.08 0.51 -11.13
CA PRO A 68 -10.21 -0.93 -11.21
C PRO A 68 -8.88 -1.50 -10.75
N TYR A 69 -8.99 -2.29 -9.64
CA TYR A 69 -8.03 -3.19 -9.23
C TYR A 69 -6.65 -3.00 -9.58
N GLY A 70 -6.10 -2.85 -8.54
CA GLY A 70 -4.92 -3.58 -8.30
C GLY A 70 -3.72 -2.87 -8.64
N VAL A 71 -3.54 -1.79 -8.95
CA VAL A 71 -2.18 -1.33 -9.18
C VAL A 71 -2.06 0.18 -9.11
N GLN A 72 -2.69 0.73 -8.06
CA GLN A 72 -2.25 2.04 -7.62
C GLN A 72 -0.91 1.88 -6.92
N LYS A 73 0.17 2.08 -7.64
CA LYS A 73 1.45 2.20 -6.98
C LYS A 73 1.46 3.48 -6.15
N HIS A 74 1.68 3.32 -4.86
CA HIS A 74 1.85 4.45 -3.97
C HIS A 74 3.18 5.15 -4.26
N ALA A 75 3.17 6.47 -4.26
CA ALA A 75 4.32 7.26 -4.69
C ALA A 75 5.28 7.59 -3.54
N TYR A 76 4.77 7.63 -2.31
CA TYR A 76 5.56 7.97 -1.12
C TYR A 76 5.13 7.17 0.11
N VAL A 77 6.04 7.13 1.05
CA VAL A 77 5.81 6.78 2.44
C VAL A 77 6.17 7.98 3.29
N ALA A 78 5.43 8.22 4.35
CA ALA A 78 5.73 9.27 5.32
C ALA A 78 5.37 8.82 6.73
N LYS A 79 5.82 9.58 7.72
CA LYS A 79 5.34 9.50 9.08
C LYS A 79 4.53 10.75 9.43
N THR A 80 3.56 10.60 10.29
CA THR A 80 2.86 11.73 10.88
C THR A 80 3.79 12.49 11.84
N ALA A 81 3.95 13.80 11.64
CA ALA A 81 4.82 14.64 12.49
C ALA A 81 4.18 14.95 13.85
N ALA A 82 2.84 15.06 13.85
CA ALA A 82 2.01 15.34 15.01
C ALA A 82 0.71 14.55 14.90
N THR A 83 -0.28 14.82 15.73
CA THR A 83 -1.65 14.32 15.53
C THR A 83 -2.13 14.75 14.15
N CYS A 84 -2.43 13.78 13.33
CA CYS A 84 -2.69 13.93 11.91
C CYS A 84 -4.13 13.56 11.58
N TYR A 85 -4.78 14.36 10.76
CA TYR A 85 -6.17 14.18 10.37
C TYR A 85 -6.23 13.72 8.90
N VAL A 86 -6.79 12.53 8.68
CA VAL A 86 -7.14 12.07 7.33
C VAL A 86 -8.51 12.67 7.00
N ARG A 87 -8.54 13.74 6.23
CA ARG A 87 -9.74 14.52 5.91
C ARG A 87 -10.57 13.92 4.79
N LYS A 88 -11.83 14.30 4.70
CA LYS A 88 -12.75 13.90 3.62
C LYS A 88 -12.54 14.71 2.34
N SER A 89 -11.98 15.91 2.45
CA SER A 89 -11.59 16.77 1.32
C SER A 89 -10.27 17.49 1.60
N MET A 90 -9.75 18.22 0.61
CA MET A 90 -8.54 19.05 0.72
C MET A 90 -8.85 20.35 1.48
N SER A 91 -9.32 20.22 2.71
CA SER A 91 -9.66 21.35 3.59
C SER A 91 -9.41 20.99 5.06
N ASP A 92 -8.68 21.83 5.77
CA ASP A 92 -8.44 21.67 7.21
C ASP A 92 -9.73 21.90 8.06
N GLN A 93 -10.77 22.46 7.47
CA GLN A 93 -12.07 22.70 8.11
C GLN A 93 -13.04 21.52 7.93
N ASP A 94 -12.73 20.57 7.04
CA ASP A 94 -13.62 19.45 6.78
C ASP A 94 -13.50 18.36 7.85
N GLU A 95 -14.49 17.49 7.90
CA GLU A 95 -14.47 16.31 8.78
C GLU A 95 -13.31 15.38 8.47
N SER A 96 -12.83 14.69 9.48
CA SER A 96 -11.84 13.61 9.31
C SER A 96 -12.50 12.24 9.29
N TRP A 97 -11.97 11.36 8.47
CA TRP A 97 -12.26 9.92 8.50
C TRP A 97 -11.66 9.24 9.72
N VAL A 98 -10.43 9.60 10.03
CA VAL A 98 -9.64 9.04 11.12
C VAL A 98 -8.59 10.06 11.57
N VAL A 99 -8.21 9.95 12.84
CA VAL A 99 -7.11 10.71 13.44
C VAL A 99 -6.00 9.75 13.76
N LEU A 100 -4.79 10.07 13.33
CA LEU A 100 -3.59 9.26 13.52
C LEU A 100 -2.66 9.91 14.54
N ASN A 101 -1.99 9.10 15.34
CA ASN A 101 -1.01 9.57 16.31
C ASN A 101 0.31 10.00 15.64
N PRO A 102 1.15 10.81 16.32
CA PRO A 102 2.50 11.12 15.83
C PRO A 102 3.32 9.85 15.61
N GLY A 103 4.14 9.83 14.56
CA GLY A 103 5.00 8.71 14.21
C GLY A 103 4.33 7.56 13.44
N THR A 104 3.03 7.67 13.13
CA THR A 104 2.33 6.68 12.33
C THR A 104 2.88 6.63 10.91
N THR A 105 3.31 5.45 10.46
CA THR A 105 3.77 5.24 9.09
C THR A 105 2.60 5.04 8.15
N ILE A 106 2.55 5.80 7.07
CA ILE A 106 1.51 5.73 6.05
C ILE A 106 2.11 5.76 4.64
N SER A 107 1.43 5.14 3.71
CA SER A 107 1.72 5.24 2.28
C SER A 107 0.81 6.26 1.61
N ILE A 108 1.35 7.01 0.68
CA ILE A 108 0.68 8.09 -0.05
C ILE A 108 0.56 7.67 -1.51
N TRP A 109 -0.65 7.69 -2.02
CA TRP A 109 -0.90 7.36 -3.42
C TRP A 109 -0.32 8.43 -4.35
N CYS A 110 -0.70 9.68 -4.13
CA CYS A 110 -0.20 10.84 -4.88
C CYS A 110 -0.24 12.10 -4.00
N MET A 111 0.31 13.19 -4.52
CA MET A 111 0.25 14.51 -3.89
C MET A 111 -0.32 15.52 -4.87
N TYR A 112 -1.17 16.39 -4.37
CA TYR A 112 -1.80 17.43 -5.14
C TYR A 112 -2.04 18.66 -4.26
N ASP A 113 -1.63 19.83 -4.73
CA ASP A 113 -1.90 21.15 -4.14
C ASP A 113 -1.68 21.25 -2.61
N GLY A 114 -0.53 20.75 -2.14
CA GLY A 114 -0.18 20.75 -0.71
C GLY A 114 -0.80 19.61 0.10
N TRP A 115 -1.53 18.71 -0.53
CA TRP A 115 -2.18 17.57 0.10
C TRP A 115 -1.61 16.23 -0.35
N ALA A 116 -1.47 15.33 0.60
CA ALA A 116 -1.25 13.92 0.33
C ALA A 116 -2.60 13.22 0.17
N VAL A 117 -2.75 12.45 -0.90
CA VAL A 117 -3.94 11.63 -1.17
C VAL A 117 -3.65 10.19 -0.76
N VAL A 118 -4.46 9.64 0.10
CA VAL A 118 -4.35 8.28 0.62
C VAL A 118 -5.61 7.48 0.29
N ASN A 119 -5.46 6.16 0.16
CA ASN A 119 -6.62 5.29 0.03
C ASN A 119 -7.20 5.04 1.42
N TYR A 120 -8.36 5.59 1.71
CA TYR A 120 -9.08 5.36 2.94
C TYR A 120 -10.33 4.52 2.69
N MET A 121 -10.27 3.25 3.11
CA MET A 121 -11.39 2.31 2.89
C MET A 121 -11.77 2.24 1.40
N ARG A 122 -13.00 2.62 1.05
CA ARG A 122 -13.54 2.66 -0.33
C ARG A 122 -13.55 4.09 -0.89
N SER A 123 -12.83 5.00 -0.28
CA SER A 123 -12.73 6.41 -0.62
C SER A 123 -11.29 6.89 -0.64
N TYR A 124 -11.09 8.15 -0.93
CA TYR A 124 -9.85 8.83 -0.69
C TYR A 124 -9.90 9.60 0.63
N GLY A 125 -8.74 9.72 1.26
CA GLY A 125 -8.50 10.62 2.35
C GLY A 125 -7.41 11.63 1.97
N TYR A 126 -7.41 12.78 2.61
CA TYR A 126 -6.52 13.90 2.34
C TYR A 126 -5.80 14.31 3.61
N ILE A 127 -4.49 14.46 3.52
CA ILE A 127 -3.63 14.85 4.63
C ILE A 127 -2.84 16.06 4.18
N ASN A 128 -2.88 17.15 4.97
CA ASN A 128 -2.03 18.30 4.73
C ASN A 128 -0.57 17.90 4.87
N LEU A 129 0.25 18.18 3.85
CA LEU A 129 1.66 17.79 3.82
C LEU A 129 2.48 18.34 4.99
N GLU A 130 2.07 19.46 5.58
CA GLU A 130 2.71 20.03 6.77
C GLU A 130 2.58 19.14 8.02
N GLN A 131 1.62 18.20 8.03
CA GLN A 131 1.42 17.24 9.11
C GLN A 131 2.31 15.98 8.94
N LEU A 132 3.11 15.91 7.89
CA LEU A 132 3.93 14.75 7.55
C LEU A 132 5.43 15.06 7.65
N THR A 133 6.18 14.03 8.02
CA THR A 133 7.65 14.03 8.06
C THR A 133 8.19 12.74 7.43
N ASP A 134 9.51 12.64 7.29
CA ASP A 134 10.21 11.46 6.76
C ASP A 134 9.66 11.01 5.39
N LEU A 135 9.32 11.99 4.54
CA LEU A 135 8.77 11.72 3.22
C LEU A 135 9.80 11.00 2.36
N THR A 136 9.58 9.72 2.14
CA THR A 136 10.45 8.82 1.38
C THR A 136 9.73 8.39 0.09
N PRO A 137 10.33 8.54 -1.10
CA PRO A 137 9.73 8.06 -2.32
C PRO A 137 9.64 6.53 -2.32
N VAL A 138 8.55 5.98 -2.87
CA VAL A 138 8.48 4.58 -3.29
C VAL A 138 9.08 4.51 -4.68
N SER A 139 9.96 3.55 -4.94
CA SER A 139 10.58 3.40 -6.26
C SER A 139 9.52 3.18 -7.34
N PRO A 140 9.57 3.89 -8.47
CA PRO A 140 8.67 3.63 -9.58
C PRO A 140 8.94 2.28 -10.26
N THR A 141 10.10 1.69 -10.00
CA THR A 141 10.51 0.37 -10.51
C THR A 141 10.85 -0.57 -9.37
N ASP A 142 11.09 -1.83 -9.67
CA ASP A 142 11.56 -2.84 -8.73
C ASP A 142 13.10 -2.90 -8.58
N ASN A 143 13.79 -1.91 -9.16
CA ASN A 143 15.23 -1.75 -9.07
C ASN A 143 15.60 -0.33 -8.58
N PRO A 144 15.38 -0.03 -7.28
CA PRO A 144 15.74 1.27 -6.71
C PRO A 144 17.28 1.42 -6.63
N LEU A 145 17.76 2.66 -6.75
CA LEU A 145 19.20 2.96 -6.56
C LEU A 145 19.63 2.89 -5.10
N ARG A 146 18.69 2.99 -4.16
CA ARG A 146 18.97 2.97 -2.72
C ARG A 146 18.24 1.78 -2.08
N GLU A 147 18.95 1.05 -1.26
CA GLU A 147 18.43 -0.14 -0.55
C GLU A 147 17.33 0.17 0.47
N ASP A 148 17.30 1.41 0.99
CA ASP A 148 16.28 1.90 1.91
C ASP A 148 15.03 2.45 1.22
N THR A 149 14.97 2.41 -0.11
CA THR A 149 13.80 2.84 -0.88
C THR A 149 12.84 1.67 -1.09
N PRO A 150 11.60 1.74 -0.56
CA PRO A 150 10.63 0.67 -0.80
C PRO A 150 10.26 0.59 -2.28
N ILE A 151 10.04 -0.63 -2.78
CA ILE A 151 9.57 -0.89 -4.15
C ILE A 151 8.04 -1.01 -4.23
N ALA A 152 7.37 -1.20 -3.10
CA ALA A 152 5.92 -1.11 -2.97
C ALA A 152 5.53 -0.70 -1.55
N ALA A 153 4.38 -0.03 -1.44
CA ALA A 153 3.80 0.36 -0.16
C ALA A 153 2.27 0.37 -0.25
N TYR A 154 1.60 -0.01 0.83
CA TYR A 154 0.14 0.12 0.94
C TYR A 154 -0.28 0.28 2.40
N THR A 155 -1.25 1.16 2.66
CA THR A 155 -1.82 1.35 4.00
C THR A 155 -3.30 1.05 3.99
N SER A 156 -3.74 0.27 4.96
CA SER A 156 -5.16 0.14 5.32
C SER A 156 -5.41 0.71 6.71
N TYR A 157 -6.63 1.18 6.93
CA TYR A 157 -7.01 1.84 8.18
C TYR A 157 -8.00 1.00 8.96
N TYR A 158 -8.00 1.13 10.29
CA TYR A 158 -8.94 0.47 11.18
C TYR A 158 -9.46 1.42 12.26
N LYS A 159 -10.64 1.11 12.77
CA LYS A 159 -11.29 1.95 13.77
C LYS A 159 -10.58 1.88 15.12
N MET A 160 -10.48 3.03 15.78
CA MET A 160 -9.97 3.20 17.13
C MET A 160 -11.16 3.40 18.09
N VAL A 161 -11.83 2.31 18.46
CA VAL A 161 -12.95 2.32 19.41
C VAL A 161 -12.48 1.73 20.72
N ASP A 162 -12.78 2.39 21.83
CA ASP A 162 -12.41 1.95 23.17
C ASP A 162 -13.35 0.81 23.66
N THR A 163 -13.10 -0.37 23.15
CA THR A 163 -13.75 -1.63 23.56
C THR A 163 -12.72 -2.75 23.59
N GLU A 164 -12.87 -3.67 24.53
CA GLU A 164 -12.01 -4.85 24.65
C GLU A 164 -11.89 -5.61 23.31
N LYS A 165 -13.01 -5.81 22.63
CA LYS A 165 -13.05 -6.50 21.33
C LYS A 165 -12.20 -5.79 20.27
N ASN A 166 -12.16 -4.45 20.28
CA ASN A 166 -11.35 -3.68 19.34
C ASN A 166 -9.87 -3.67 19.75
N HIS A 167 -9.56 -3.56 21.04
CA HIS A 167 -8.19 -3.68 21.53
C HIS A 167 -7.60 -5.05 21.16
N ASN A 168 -8.37 -6.13 21.35
CA ASN A 168 -7.97 -7.48 20.95
C ASN A 168 -7.75 -7.59 19.43
N ARG A 169 -8.56 -6.91 18.63
CA ARG A 169 -8.38 -6.85 17.18
C ARG A 169 -7.08 -6.13 16.79
N ILE A 170 -6.78 -5.01 17.42
CA ILE A 170 -5.55 -4.24 17.21
C ILE A 170 -4.33 -5.09 17.59
N HIS A 171 -4.38 -5.77 18.73
CA HIS A 171 -3.35 -6.73 19.15
C HIS A 171 -3.14 -7.84 18.10
N ASN A 172 -4.20 -8.40 17.56
CA ASN A 172 -4.11 -9.46 16.55
C ASN A 172 -3.53 -8.95 15.23
N ILE A 173 -3.83 -7.70 14.84
CA ILE A 173 -3.22 -7.05 13.67
C ILE A 173 -1.70 -6.93 13.89
N ALA A 174 -1.27 -6.43 15.04
CA ALA A 174 0.15 -6.31 15.37
C ALA A 174 0.83 -7.69 15.38
N ARG A 175 0.20 -8.72 15.98
CA ARG A 175 0.73 -10.08 15.98
C ARG A 175 0.85 -10.68 14.59
N GLY A 176 -0.17 -10.54 13.76
CA GLY A 176 -0.14 -11.00 12.36
C GLY A 176 0.94 -10.27 11.55
N SER A 177 1.10 -8.99 11.77
CA SER A 177 2.11 -8.13 11.13
C SER A 177 3.55 -8.58 11.47
N GLU A 178 3.80 -8.88 12.74
CA GLU A 178 5.08 -9.43 13.20
C GLU A 178 5.41 -10.77 12.49
N LEU A 179 4.43 -11.66 12.39
CA LEU A 179 4.62 -13.00 11.82
C LEU A 179 4.91 -12.98 10.31
N ILE A 180 4.37 -12.03 9.57
CA ILE A 180 4.58 -11.95 8.12
C ILE A 180 5.78 -11.09 7.72
N SER A 181 6.33 -10.30 8.63
CA SER A 181 7.52 -9.49 8.35
C SER A 181 8.75 -10.38 8.26
N GLY A 182 9.56 -10.15 7.23
CA GLY A 182 10.76 -10.95 6.99
C GLY A 182 11.26 -10.91 5.56
N ILE A 183 12.30 -11.70 5.28
CA ILE A 183 12.92 -11.81 3.96
C ILE A 183 12.39 -13.06 3.25
N TYR A 184 12.00 -12.89 2.00
CA TYR A 184 11.51 -13.94 1.12
C TYR A 184 12.45 -14.07 -0.07
N GLN A 185 13.19 -15.19 -0.10
CA GLN A 185 14.16 -15.50 -1.14
C GLN A 185 13.49 -15.75 -2.50
N PRO A 186 14.22 -15.65 -3.62
CA PRO A 186 13.77 -16.12 -4.93
C PRO A 186 13.15 -17.51 -4.86
N GLY A 187 11.98 -17.70 -5.45
CA GLY A 187 11.24 -18.97 -5.44
C GLY A 187 10.52 -19.29 -4.14
N ASN A 188 10.73 -18.55 -3.04
CA ASN A 188 9.99 -18.79 -1.80
C ASN A 188 8.50 -18.64 -1.98
N ILE A 189 7.74 -19.55 -1.39
CA ILE A 189 6.28 -19.50 -1.35
C ILE A 189 5.85 -19.05 0.05
N PHE A 190 5.16 -17.93 0.09
CA PHE A 190 4.40 -17.49 1.25
C PHE A 190 3.09 -18.28 1.33
N ASP A 191 2.72 -18.71 2.53
CA ASP A 191 1.42 -19.32 2.83
C ASP A 191 0.88 -18.67 4.11
N GLY A 192 -0.15 -17.84 3.97
CA GLY A 192 -0.69 -17.02 5.06
C GLY A 192 -1.14 -17.84 6.24
N ASN A 193 -1.85 -18.94 6.01
CA ASN A 193 -2.33 -19.79 7.09
C ASN A 193 -1.20 -20.58 7.77
N LYS A 194 -0.15 -20.95 7.03
CA LYS A 194 1.02 -21.62 7.62
C LYS A 194 1.83 -20.69 8.51
N ILE A 195 1.96 -19.42 8.12
CA ILE A 195 2.78 -18.43 8.83
C ILE A 195 2.01 -17.83 10.02
N MET A 196 0.81 -17.34 9.79
CA MET A 196 0.00 -16.69 10.84
C MET A 196 -0.76 -17.69 11.72
N GLY A 197 -1.19 -18.83 11.19
CA GLY A 197 -1.89 -19.85 11.96
C GLY A 197 -0.96 -20.69 12.86
N PRO A 198 -1.53 -21.54 13.73
CA PRO A 198 -2.96 -21.62 14.03
C PRO A 198 -3.48 -20.38 14.77
N TYR A 199 -4.69 -19.97 14.45
CA TYR A 199 -5.32 -18.79 15.07
C TYR A 199 -5.90 -19.17 16.44
N ASN A 200 -5.06 -19.16 17.48
CA ASN A 200 -5.42 -19.55 18.83
C ASN A 200 -4.59 -18.80 19.88
N LYS A 201 -4.92 -19.00 21.16
CA LYS A 201 -4.23 -18.37 22.29
C LYS A 201 -2.74 -18.73 22.35
N ALA A 202 -2.37 -19.98 22.03
CA ALA A 202 -0.97 -20.42 22.10
C ALA A 202 -0.08 -19.72 21.07
N LYS A 203 -0.64 -19.29 19.92
CA LYS A 203 0.05 -18.48 18.91
C LYS A 203 0.06 -16.98 19.25
N GLY A 204 -0.54 -16.57 20.37
CA GLY A 204 -0.58 -15.20 20.86
C GLY A 204 -1.78 -14.38 20.39
N TYR A 205 -2.81 -15.00 19.85
CA TYR A 205 -4.02 -14.30 19.43
C TYR A 205 -5.03 -14.15 20.57
N LEU A 206 -5.82 -13.08 20.49
CA LEU A 206 -6.94 -12.78 21.38
C LEU A 206 -8.28 -12.94 20.64
N ILE A 207 -9.36 -13.09 21.40
CA ILE A 207 -10.70 -13.18 20.83
C ILE A 207 -11.16 -11.79 20.39
N ALA A 208 -11.48 -11.66 19.10
CA ALA A 208 -11.94 -10.41 18.49
C ALA A 208 -13.05 -10.69 17.47
N GLY A 209 -13.55 -9.63 16.82
CA GLY A 209 -14.53 -9.78 15.75
C GLY A 209 -13.96 -10.51 14.55
N THR A 210 -14.65 -11.53 14.09
CA THR A 210 -14.36 -12.31 12.89
C THR A 210 -15.56 -12.29 11.96
N LEU A 211 -15.33 -12.62 10.68
CA LEU A 211 -16.38 -12.92 9.71
C LEU A 211 -16.30 -14.41 9.42
N SER A 212 -17.41 -15.12 9.67
CA SER A 212 -17.55 -16.52 9.29
C SER A 212 -18.72 -16.64 8.33
N ASP A 213 -18.44 -17.12 7.12
CA ASP A 213 -19.43 -17.29 6.05
C ASP A 213 -20.33 -16.06 5.81
N GLY A 214 -19.71 -14.87 5.82
CA GLY A 214 -20.40 -13.59 5.65
C GLY A 214 -21.13 -13.07 6.88
N SER A 215 -21.12 -13.81 7.99
CA SER A 215 -21.77 -13.41 9.24
C SER A 215 -20.76 -12.94 10.28
N ALA A 216 -21.14 -11.90 11.05
CA ALA A 216 -20.32 -11.40 12.15
C ALA A 216 -20.25 -12.45 13.28
N SER A 217 -19.05 -12.78 13.73
CA SER A 217 -18.76 -13.75 14.78
C SER A 217 -17.66 -13.23 15.71
N SER A 218 -17.22 -14.03 16.64
CA SER A 218 -16.07 -13.78 17.51
C SER A 218 -15.18 -15.00 17.55
N GLY A 219 -13.87 -14.78 17.45
CA GLY A 219 -12.89 -15.86 17.47
C GLY A 219 -11.47 -15.34 17.61
N TYR A 220 -10.53 -16.26 17.81
CA TYR A 220 -9.12 -15.92 17.82
C TYR A 220 -8.65 -15.44 16.45
N GLY A 221 -7.76 -14.44 16.43
CA GLY A 221 -7.16 -13.92 15.20
C GLY A 221 -8.04 -12.95 14.42
N GLY A 222 -9.16 -12.48 14.96
CA GLY A 222 -9.94 -11.41 14.32
C GLY A 222 -9.04 -10.17 14.06
N GLY A 223 -8.93 -9.76 12.79
CA GLY A 223 -8.01 -8.72 12.32
C GLY A 223 -6.93 -9.22 11.36
N THR A 224 -6.57 -10.51 11.39
CA THR A 224 -5.50 -11.06 10.52
C THR A 224 -5.82 -11.02 9.03
N CYS A 225 -7.10 -11.05 8.66
CA CYS A 225 -7.51 -10.82 7.29
C CYS A 225 -7.16 -9.41 6.79
N GLN A 226 -7.15 -8.40 7.66
CA GLN A 226 -6.67 -7.08 7.27
C GLN A 226 -5.16 -7.09 7.01
N VAL A 227 -4.39 -7.86 7.80
CA VAL A 227 -2.94 -8.02 7.59
C VAL A 227 -2.67 -8.64 6.21
N SER A 228 -3.29 -9.77 5.90
CA SER A 228 -3.13 -10.43 4.60
C SER A 228 -3.62 -9.60 3.43
N SER A 229 -4.71 -8.87 3.60
CA SER A 229 -5.27 -8.01 2.56
C SER A 229 -4.41 -6.78 2.29
N THR A 230 -3.83 -6.17 3.32
CA THR A 230 -2.92 -5.02 3.16
C THR A 230 -1.64 -5.47 2.47
N LEU A 231 -1.08 -6.63 2.85
CA LEU A 231 0.04 -7.23 2.14
C LEU A 231 -0.29 -7.51 0.67
N TYR A 232 -1.45 -8.11 0.40
CA TYR A 232 -1.90 -8.41 -0.96
C TYR A 232 -1.91 -7.17 -1.86
N ASN A 233 -2.40 -6.02 -1.36
CA ASN A 233 -2.42 -4.76 -2.11
C ASN A 233 -1.01 -4.18 -2.36
N ALA A 234 -0.06 -4.37 -1.46
CA ALA A 234 1.34 -4.02 -1.72
C ALA A 234 1.95 -4.95 -2.78
N LEU A 235 1.70 -6.26 -2.70
CA LEU A 235 2.20 -7.26 -3.65
C LEU A 235 1.67 -7.06 -5.06
N LEU A 236 0.42 -6.63 -5.22
CA LEU A 236 -0.17 -6.35 -6.53
C LEU A 236 0.55 -5.23 -7.32
N GLN A 237 1.37 -4.43 -6.64
CA GLN A 237 2.17 -3.38 -7.27
C GLN A 237 3.47 -3.92 -7.90
N LEU A 238 3.79 -5.19 -7.70
CA LEU A 238 5.06 -5.82 -8.06
C LEU A 238 4.88 -6.88 -9.15
N PRO A 239 5.40 -6.66 -10.36
CA PRO A 239 5.24 -7.61 -11.48
C PRO A 239 5.93 -8.96 -11.25
N GLY A 240 6.98 -9.02 -10.44
CA GLY A 240 7.70 -10.25 -10.11
C GLY A 240 7.10 -11.05 -8.95
N ILE A 241 5.90 -10.71 -8.50
CA ILE A 241 5.16 -11.48 -7.50
C ILE A 241 4.03 -12.26 -8.16
N ASN A 242 4.05 -13.57 -7.97
CA ASN A 242 3.04 -14.47 -8.51
C ASN A 242 2.04 -14.86 -7.41
N ILE A 243 0.79 -14.44 -7.55
CA ILE A 243 -0.30 -14.81 -6.64
C ILE A 243 -0.77 -16.22 -6.99
N LEU A 244 -0.41 -17.20 -6.19
CA LEU A 244 -0.73 -18.61 -6.39
C LEU A 244 -2.14 -18.96 -5.94
N TYR A 245 -2.62 -18.30 -4.89
CA TYR A 245 -3.96 -18.49 -4.36
C TYR A 245 -4.40 -17.26 -3.57
N ARG A 246 -5.64 -16.86 -3.76
CA ARG A 246 -6.28 -15.80 -2.99
C ARG A 246 -7.78 -16.06 -2.91
N ARG A 247 -8.37 -15.88 -1.74
CA ARG A 247 -9.82 -15.93 -1.54
C ARG A 247 -10.32 -14.58 -1.01
N ALA A 248 -11.35 -14.04 -1.63
CA ALA A 248 -12.08 -12.89 -1.09
C ALA A 248 -13.06 -13.34 0.00
N HIS A 249 -13.41 -12.43 0.92
CA HIS A 249 -14.49 -12.68 1.88
C HIS A 249 -15.86 -12.70 1.22
N GLY A 250 -16.04 -11.98 0.15
CA GLY A 250 -17.29 -11.68 -0.50
C GLY A 250 -17.52 -10.18 -0.64
N GLU A 251 -18.56 -9.84 -1.35
CA GLU A 251 -18.97 -8.45 -1.56
C GLU A 251 -19.28 -7.80 -0.21
N ASP A 252 -18.80 -6.60 0.03
CA ASP A 252 -18.99 -5.80 1.24
C ASP A 252 -18.38 -6.30 2.56
N CYS A 253 -17.71 -7.44 2.58
CA CYS A 253 -17.18 -8.02 3.82
C CYS A 253 -15.87 -7.40 4.32
N ALA A 254 -15.13 -6.66 3.50
CA ALA A 254 -13.86 -6.01 3.86
C ALA A 254 -13.92 -4.48 3.62
N PRO A 255 -14.66 -3.72 4.45
CA PRO A 255 -14.90 -2.30 4.20
C PRO A 255 -13.64 -1.42 4.31
N TYR A 256 -12.57 -1.94 4.87
CA TYR A 256 -11.28 -1.25 5.03
C TYR A 256 -10.42 -1.20 3.75
N LEU A 257 -10.94 -1.73 2.64
CA LEU A 257 -10.30 -1.74 1.32
C LEU A 257 -11.31 -1.45 0.22
N PRO A 258 -10.85 -1.04 -0.96
CA PRO A 258 -11.69 -1.05 -2.17
C PRO A 258 -12.26 -2.44 -2.43
N HIS A 259 -13.35 -2.50 -3.18
CA HIS A 259 -14.01 -3.77 -3.48
C HIS A 259 -13.08 -4.77 -4.18
N GLY A 260 -13.13 -6.04 -3.72
CA GLY A 260 -12.53 -7.22 -4.32
C GLY A 260 -11.00 -7.26 -4.29
N VAL A 261 -10.28 -6.40 -3.55
CA VAL A 261 -8.82 -6.47 -3.31
C VAL A 261 -8.47 -6.97 -1.91
N ASP A 262 -9.41 -7.61 -1.25
CA ASP A 262 -9.20 -8.28 0.02
C ASP A 262 -8.65 -9.70 -0.18
N ALA A 263 -7.97 -10.23 0.83
CA ALA A 263 -7.45 -11.58 0.88
C ALA A 263 -7.74 -12.21 2.24
N ALA A 264 -8.77 -13.05 2.29
CA ALA A 264 -9.19 -13.74 3.49
C ALA A 264 -8.19 -14.85 3.87
N VAL A 265 -7.95 -14.99 5.17
CA VAL A 265 -7.18 -16.09 5.77
C VAL A 265 -7.97 -16.67 6.96
N GLY A 266 -7.65 -17.86 7.40
CA GLY A 266 -8.25 -18.43 8.61
C GLY A 266 -8.66 -19.90 8.53
N ASN A 267 -8.87 -20.46 7.34
CA ASN A 267 -9.24 -21.85 7.17
C ASN A 267 -8.72 -22.44 5.84
N LYS A 268 -9.07 -23.69 5.56
CA LYS A 268 -8.56 -24.40 4.36
C LYS A 268 -8.96 -23.75 3.04
N THR A 269 -10.08 -23.03 3.00
CA THR A 269 -10.62 -22.39 1.79
C THR A 269 -10.34 -20.89 1.74
N GLN A 270 -9.82 -20.31 2.82
CA GLN A 270 -9.47 -18.90 2.94
C GLN A 270 -7.99 -18.78 3.21
N ASN A 271 -7.22 -18.42 2.20
CA ASN A 271 -5.78 -18.27 2.28
C ASN A 271 -5.28 -17.23 1.26
N LEU A 272 -4.12 -16.67 1.54
CA LEU A 272 -3.29 -15.93 0.61
C LEU A 272 -1.99 -16.71 0.43
N ARG A 273 -1.69 -17.08 -0.82
CA ARG A 273 -0.41 -17.72 -1.18
C ARG A 273 0.18 -16.99 -2.36
N TRP A 274 1.46 -16.68 -2.27
CA TRP A 274 2.20 -16.03 -3.36
C TRP A 274 3.64 -16.56 -3.41
N ARG A 275 4.30 -16.36 -4.55
CA ARG A 275 5.69 -16.74 -4.76
C ARG A 275 6.50 -15.53 -5.22
N ASN A 276 7.71 -15.41 -4.70
CA ASN A 276 8.68 -14.45 -5.19
C ASN A 276 9.31 -15.02 -6.48
N ASP A 277 8.91 -14.49 -7.63
CA ASP A 277 9.45 -14.86 -8.95
C ASP A 277 10.56 -13.90 -9.43
N TYR A 278 10.97 -12.95 -8.59
CA TYR A 278 12.17 -12.17 -8.82
C TYR A 278 13.42 -13.03 -8.68
N ASP A 279 14.52 -12.59 -9.29
CA ASP A 279 15.87 -13.15 -9.12
C ASP A 279 16.61 -12.60 -7.89
N PHE A 280 15.95 -11.76 -7.08
CA PHE A 280 16.45 -11.17 -5.85
C PHE A 280 15.49 -11.37 -4.67
N PRO A 281 16.02 -11.38 -3.43
CA PRO A 281 15.17 -11.42 -2.25
C PRO A 281 14.36 -10.14 -2.07
N ILE A 282 13.17 -10.28 -1.50
CA ILE A 282 12.38 -9.13 -1.04
C ILE A 282 12.22 -9.17 0.48
N ARG A 283 12.18 -8.00 1.11
CA ARG A 283 11.89 -7.82 2.52
C ARG A 283 10.52 -7.18 2.68
N VAL A 284 9.64 -7.84 3.42
CA VAL A 284 8.32 -7.33 3.82
C VAL A 284 8.43 -6.76 5.23
N GLU A 285 7.99 -5.54 5.41
CA GLU A 285 7.86 -4.87 6.71
C GLU A 285 6.42 -4.42 6.91
N ALA A 286 5.85 -4.77 8.05
CA ALA A 286 4.53 -4.33 8.45
C ALA A 286 4.63 -3.37 9.63
N HIS A 287 4.22 -2.13 9.42
CA HIS A 287 4.26 -1.07 10.41
C HIS A 287 2.86 -0.82 10.97
N THR A 288 2.69 -1.04 12.26
CA THR A 288 1.50 -0.67 13.01
C THR A 288 1.88 -0.39 14.46
N SER A 289 1.46 0.73 14.98
CA SER A 289 1.64 1.14 16.37
C SER A 289 0.34 1.06 17.17
N GLY A 290 -0.71 0.47 16.59
CA GLY A 290 -2.01 0.37 17.23
C GLY A 290 -2.84 1.65 17.17
N ASP A 291 -2.55 2.54 16.23
CA ASP A 291 -3.07 3.90 16.13
C ASP A 291 -3.95 4.14 14.88
N GLY A 292 -4.60 3.11 14.38
CA GLY A 292 -5.59 3.22 13.32
C GLY A 292 -5.06 2.95 11.90
N ALA A 293 -3.74 2.73 11.72
CA ALA A 293 -3.13 2.43 10.45
C ALA A 293 -2.27 1.15 10.49
N LEU A 294 -2.29 0.41 9.38
CA LEU A 294 -1.39 -0.70 9.08
C LEU A 294 -0.76 -0.42 7.72
N CYS A 295 0.54 -0.16 7.70
CA CYS A 295 1.31 0.09 6.49
C CYS A 295 2.23 -1.10 6.18
N MET A 296 2.14 -1.61 4.96
CA MET A 296 3.05 -2.62 4.41
C MET A 296 4.05 -1.95 3.50
N LEU A 297 5.33 -2.23 3.73
CA LEU A 297 6.44 -1.81 2.89
C LEU A 297 7.13 -3.04 2.34
N ILE A 298 7.51 -3.00 1.06
CA ILE A 298 8.27 -4.06 0.43
C ILE A 298 9.54 -3.44 -0.15
N TYR A 299 10.69 -4.05 0.17
CA TYR A 299 12.01 -3.64 -0.28
C TYR A 299 12.67 -4.73 -1.10
N ARG A 300 13.47 -4.32 -2.06
CA ARG A 300 14.48 -5.20 -2.65
C ARG A 300 15.61 -5.38 -1.65
N VAL A 301 16.08 -6.62 -1.48
CA VAL A 301 17.28 -6.90 -0.70
C VAL A 301 18.44 -7.11 -1.67
N TYR A 302 19.56 -6.50 -1.37
CA TYR A 302 20.80 -6.64 -2.13
C TYR A 302 21.75 -7.54 -1.36
N ASP A 303 22.54 -8.34 -2.06
CA ASP A 303 23.60 -9.10 -1.43
C ASP A 303 24.62 -8.14 -0.82
N GLU A 304 25.04 -8.41 0.40
CA GLU A 304 26.15 -7.66 0.99
C GLU A 304 27.39 -7.86 0.09
N LYS A 305 27.92 -6.73 -0.40
CA LYS A 305 29.14 -6.72 -1.23
C LYS A 305 30.38 -6.96 -0.39
#